data_cdcd8a6e81c6eba718f62c99d2c84654
#
_entry.id   cdcd8a6e81c6eba718f62c99d2c84654
#
_cell.length_a   1.000
_cell.length_b   1.000
_cell.length_c   1.000
_cell.angle_alpha   90.00
_cell.angle_beta   90.00
_cell.angle_gamma   90.00
#
_symmetry.space_group_name_H-M   'P 1'
#
loop_
_entity.id
_entity.type
_entity.pdbx_description
1 polymer ?
#
loop_
_entity_poly.entity_id
_entity_poly.type
_entity_poly.pdbx_seq_one_letter_code
_entity_poly.pdbx_strand_id
1 'polypeptide(L)'
;MAEPADEDGSQAGRAAGSGAGRPRAAGTRRARAGAAAKQATGRTANAAKAAKAAKAVKAVKAVKAVRAPKAAKAAKGAKAAKAAPLLRTTDRLVLPPHPELYVPDTKVLLSTASVYPESTATAFELAAALGYDGVEVMVWNDPISQDIEALRRLSDAHRMPIHAVHAPCLLITQRVWTTDPWTKLVRARAAAEKLGADTVVVHPPFRWQRQYARDFVEGIGRMAQETDVRFAVENMYPWRYRDREVLAYAPGWDVTDEEYRHFTIDLSHASTSRIDAFEMADRMGERLAHIHLADGTGSGKDEHLIPGRGDQPCAKLLERLARTGFGGHVVLEVNTRRSVSPAEREADLAEALAFTRLHLATPARVR
;
A
#
# COMPACT_ATOMS: atom_id res chain seq x y z
N MET A 1 4.93 38.20 57.96
CA MET A 1 3.87 39.16 58.39
C MET A 1 2.82 39.09 57.34
N ALA A 2 1.89 38.37 57.64
CA ALA A 2 0.53 38.52 58.12
C ALA A 2 -0.46 38.44 56.93
N GLU A 3 -1.14 37.35 56.86
CA GLU A 3 -2.56 37.20 56.59
C GLU A 3 -3.35 38.02 57.63
N PRO A 4 -4.68 38.21 57.59
CA PRO A 4 -5.72 37.23 57.24
C PRO A 4 -6.99 37.77 56.56
N ALA A 5 -7.84 36.83 56.05
CA ALA A 5 -9.19 36.42 56.49
C ALA A 5 -10.33 37.44 56.24
N ASP A 6 -11.53 37.16 55.93
CA ASP A 6 -12.58 36.20 56.06
C ASP A 6 -13.90 36.78 55.49
N GLU A 7 -14.82 35.97 55.21
CA GLU A 7 -16.25 35.71 55.49
C GLU A 7 -17.20 36.23 54.44
N ASP A 8 -18.26 35.59 54.04
CA ASP A 8 -19.28 34.59 54.45
C ASP A 8 -20.63 35.04 53.89
N GLY A 9 -21.55 34.15 53.67
CA GLY A 9 -22.97 34.48 53.58
C GLY A 9 -23.70 34.01 52.32
N SER A 10 -24.20 32.80 52.15
CA SER A 10 -25.38 32.18 52.75
C SER A 10 -26.71 32.58 52.12
N GLN A 11 -27.46 31.51 51.80
CA GLN A 11 -28.93 31.27 51.78
C GLN A 11 -29.63 31.32 50.42
N ALA A 12 -30.06 30.21 49.87
CA ALA A 12 -31.27 29.41 50.20
C ALA A 12 -32.61 30.02 49.73
N GLY A 13 -33.32 29.29 48.91
CA GLY A 13 -34.72 29.54 48.55
C GLY A 13 -35.37 28.46 47.72
N ARG A 14 -36.17 27.62 48.34
CA ARG A 14 -37.05 26.56 47.82
C ARG A 14 -38.26 27.09 47.07
N ALA A 15 -38.82 26.30 46.07
CA ALA A 15 -40.20 25.75 46.03
C ALA A 15 -40.49 25.26 44.60
N ALA A 16 -40.76 24.06 44.33
CA ALA A 16 -42.00 23.25 44.34
C ALA A 16 -43.06 23.68 43.28
N GLY A 17 -43.47 22.74 42.41
CA GLY A 17 -44.67 22.82 41.60
C GLY A 17 -44.71 21.86 40.42
N SER A 18 -45.04 20.60 40.60
CA SER A 18 -46.04 19.69 40.04
C SER A 18 -46.66 20.05 38.65
N GLY A 19 -46.72 19.04 37.77
CA GLY A 19 -47.58 19.04 36.59
C GLY A 19 -47.31 17.84 35.65
N ALA A 20 -48.13 16.84 35.78
CA ALA A 20 -48.15 15.61 34.95
C ALA A 20 -48.66 15.88 33.54
N GLY A 21 -48.10 15.18 32.54
CA GLY A 21 -48.67 15.14 31.20
C GLY A 21 -47.88 14.20 30.29
N ARG A 22 -48.25 12.91 30.25
CA ARG A 22 -47.89 11.99 29.17
C ARG A 22 -48.67 12.29 27.91
N PRO A 23 -48.10 12.20 26.73
CA PRO A 23 -48.81 11.65 25.59
C PRO A 23 -48.15 10.39 25.00
N ARG A 24 -49.10 9.62 24.48
CA ARG A 24 -48.96 8.25 23.96
C ARG A 24 -48.10 8.14 22.70
N ALA A 25 -47.57 6.93 22.56
CA ALA A 25 -46.88 6.39 21.40
C ALA A 25 -47.70 6.40 20.09
N ALA A 26 -47.09 6.97 19.03
CA ALA A 26 -47.45 6.74 17.64
C ALA A 26 -46.20 6.96 16.78
N GLY A 27 -45.46 5.90 16.49
CA GLY A 27 -44.23 6.03 15.68
C GLY A 27 -43.54 4.73 15.28
N THR A 28 -44.17 3.57 15.37
CA THR A 28 -43.47 2.28 15.13
C THR A 28 -43.90 1.52 13.87
N ARG A 29 -44.71 2.08 12.97
CA ARG A 29 -45.10 1.41 11.72
C ARG A 29 -44.32 1.82 10.46
N ARG A 30 -43.64 2.98 10.43
CA ARG A 30 -42.90 3.43 9.23
C ARG A 30 -41.44 2.92 9.14
N ALA A 31 -40.84 2.52 10.25
CA ALA A 31 -39.43 2.04 10.26
C ALA A 31 -39.28 0.57 9.80
N ARG A 32 -40.33 -0.25 9.88
CA ARG A 32 -40.27 -1.66 9.45
C ARG A 32 -40.40 -1.89 7.93
N ALA A 33 -41.03 -0.98 7.20
CA ALA A 33 -41.16 -1.08 5.74
C ALA A 33 -39.87 -0.72 4.99
N GLY A 34 -39.05 0.20 5.53
CA GLY A 34 -37.77 0.60 4.93
C GLY A 34 -36.64 -0.44 5.06
N ALA A 35 -36.67 -1.26 6.09
CA ALA A 35 -35.65 -2.32 6.30
C ALA A 35 -35.88 -3.54 5.40
N ALA A 36 -37.14 -3.89 5.12
CA ALA A 36 -37.47 -5.01 4.24
C ALA A 36 -37.12 -4.73 2.77
N ALA A 37 -37.30 -3.47 2.31
CA ALA A 37 -36.96 -3.06 0.93
C ALA A 37 -35.45 -3.06 0.68
N LYS A 38 -34.63 -2.65 1.66
CA LYS A 38 -33.14 -2.69 1.55
C LYS A 38 -32.57 -4.09 1.57
N GLN A 39 -33.24 -5.05 2.25
CA GLN A 39 -32.80 -6.47 2.24
C GLN A 39 -33.16 -7.19 0.93
N ALA A 40 -34.25 -6.82 0.28
CA ALA A 40 -34.65 -7.40 -1.00
C ALA A 40 -33.73 -6.98 -2.16
N THR A 41 -33.32 -5.70 -2.21
CA THR A 41 -32.39 -5.19 -3.24
C THR A 41 -30.96 -5.72 -3.07
N GLY A 42 -30.50 -5.97 -1.83
CA GLY A 42 -29.20 -6.60 -1.57
C GLY A 42 -29.14 -8.08 -2.00
N ARG A 43 -30.24 -8.82 -1.88
CA ARG A 43 -30.31 -10.24 -2.30
C ARG A 43 -30.31 -10.41 -3.82
N THR A 44 -30.95 -9.52 -4.56
CA THR A 44 -30.98 -9.58 -6.05
C THR A 44 -29.63 -9.18 -6.66
N ALA A 45 -28.90 -8.22 -6.06
CA ALA A 45 -27.56 -7.82 -6.50
C ALA A 45 -26.52 -8.94 -6.27
N ASN A 46 -26.62 -9.65 -5.14
CA ASN A 46 -25.72 -10.78 -4.86
C ASN A 46 -26.03 -12.01 -5.74
N ALA A 47 -27.29 -12.28 -6.07
CA ALA A 47 -27.66 -13.34 -6.99
C ALA A 47 -27.15 -13.09 -8.43
N ALA A 48 -27.19 -11.83 -8.90
CA ALA A 48 -26.66 -11.45 -10.20
C ALA A 48 -25.12 -11.54 -10.27
N LYS A 49 -24.41 -11.21 -9.18
CA LYS A 49 -22.95 -11.36 -9.06
C LYS A 49 -22.53 -12.83 -9.05
N ALA A 50 -23.27 -13.69 -8.32
CA ALA A 50 -23.03 -15.14 -8.29
C ALA A 50 -23.25 -15.80 -9.66
N ALA A 51 -24.27 -15.36 -10.41
CA ALA A 51 -24.52 -15.84 -11.77
C ALA A 51 -23.44 -15.44 -12.77
N LYS A 52 -22.83 -14.24 -12.61
CA LYS A 52 -21.72 -13.77 -13.44
C LYS A 52 -20.42 -14.53 -13.15
N ALA A 53 -20.16 -14.85 -11.87
CA ALA A 53 -19.02 -15.67 -11.46
C ALA A 53 -19.13 -17.12 -11.94
N ALA A 54 -20.34 -17.71 -11.88
CA ALA A 54 -20.59 -19.05 -12.41
C ALA A 54 -20.43 -19.16 -13.93
N LYS A 55 -20.73 -18.09 -14.69
CA LYS A 55 -20.48 -18.01 -16.13
C LYS A 55 -18.98 -17.94 -16.45
N ALA A 56 -18.18 -17.19 -15.65
CA ALA A 56 -16.72 -17.10 -15.82
C ALA A 56 -16.04 -18.46 -15.55
N VAL A 57 -16.47 -19.17 -14.50
CA VAL A 57 -15.95 -20.51 -14.18
C VAL A 57 -16.30 -21.54 -15.26
N LYS A 58 -17.47 -21.46 -15.91
CA LYS A 58 -17.81 -22.30 -17.06
C LYS A 58 -16.95 -22.00 -18.31
N ALA A 59 -16.61 -20.73 -18.54
CA ALA A 59 -15.73 -20.34 -19.64
C ALA A 59 -14.30 -20.89 -19.46
N VAL A 60 -13.76 -20.84 -18.25
CA VAL A 60 -12.42 -21.40 -17.92
C VAL A 60 -12.39 -22.92 -18.02
N LYS A 61 -13.49 -23.63 -17.68
CA LYS A 61 -13.59 -25.08 -17.86
C LYS A 61 -13.72 -25.50 -19.32
N ALA A 62 -14.29 -24.65 -20.20
CA ALA A 62 -14.39 -24.91 -21.63
C ALA A 62 -13.04 -24.84 -22.35
N VAL A 63 -12.10 -24.01 -21.87
CA VAL A 63 -10.75 -23.91 -22.47
C VAL A 63 -9.86 -25.12 -22.10
N LYS A 64 -10.13 -25.84 -21.02
CA LYS A 64 -9.38 -27.06 -20.63
C LYS A 64 -9.81 -28.35 -21.35
N ALA A 65 -10.82 -28.30 -22.24
CA ALA A 65 -11.36 -29.47 -22.93
C ALA A 65 -10.95 -29.52 -24.43
N VAL A 66 -9.83 -28.92 -24.83
CA VAL A 66 -9.26 -29.20 -26.14
C VAL A 66 -8.56 -30.56 -26.08
N ARG A 67 -9.30 -31.60 -26.45
CA ARG A 67 -8.82 -32.97 -26.61
C ARG A 67 -7.79 -33.03 -27.75
N ALA A 68 -6.66 -33.69 -27.49
CA ALA A 68 -5.74 -34.11 -28.52
C ALA A 68 -6.47 -34.92 -29.61
N PRO A 69 -6.14 -34.71 -30.89
CA PRO A 69 -6.79 -35.45 -31.95
C PRO A 69 -6.44 -36.94 -31.88
N LYS A 70 -7.47 -37.81 -31.89
CA LYS A 70 -7.31 -39.26 -32.02
C LYS A 70 -6.65 -39.57 -33.38
N ALA A 71 -5.57 -40.32 -33.33
CA ALA A 71 -4.93 -40.89 -34.51
C ALA A 71 -5.93 -41.67 -35.36
N ALA A 72 -6.14 -41.21 -36.58
CA ALA A 72 -6.91 -41.92 -37.58
C ALA A 72 -6.11 -43.09 -38.13
N LYS A 73 -6.70 -44.28 -38.17
CA LYS A 73 -6.13 -45.48 -38.84
C LYS A 73 -5.95 -45.18 -40.33
N ALA A 74 -4.67 -45.16 -40.75
CA ALA A 74 -4.35 -45.05 -42.19
C ALA A 74 -4.68 -46.32 -42.92
N ALA A 75 -5.37 -46.15 -44.04
CA ALA A 75 -5.65 -47.19 -45.03
C ALA A 75 -4.40 -47.55 -45.81
N LYS A 76 -4.21 -48.85 -46.08
CA LYS A 76 -3.21 -49.41 -46.93
C LYS A 76 -3.36 -48.92 -48.37
N GLY A 77 -2.29 -48.40 -48.98
CA GLY A 77 -2.17 -48.26 -50.42
C GLY A 77 -1.53 -46.92 -50.84
N ALA A 78 -0.21 -46.82 -50.79
CA ALA A 78 0.53 -45.85 -51.59
C ALA A 78 1.87 -46.41 -52.02
N LYS A 79 2.14 -46.34 -53.30
CA LYS A 79 3.35 -46.70 -54.01
C LYS A 79 4.59 -46.02 -53.41
N ALA A 80 5.72 -46.79 -53.38
CA ALA A 80 7.01 -46.31 -52.96
C ALA A 80 7.43 -45.07 -53.76
N ALA A 81 7.46 -43.92 -53.09
CA ALA A 81 8.17 -42.73 -53.57
C ALA A 81 9.60 -42.81 -53.03
N LYS A 82 10.58 -42.57 -53.92
CA LYS A 82 12.00 -42.52 -53.59
C LYS A 82 12.22 -41.61 -52.39
N ALA A 83 12.83 -42.15 -51.34
CA ALA A 83 13.23 -41.38 -50.17
C ALA A 83 14.27 -40.32 -50.57
N ALA A 84 13.94 -39.06 -50.39
CA ALA A 84 14.88 -37.96 -50.40
C ALA A 84 15.85 -38.17 -49.21
N PRO A 85 17.13 -37.81 -49.31
CA PRO A 85 18.07 -37.98 -48.22
C PRO A 85 17.61 -37.13 -47.06
N LEU A 86 17.43 -37.79 -45.90
CA LEU A 86 17.27 -37.12 -44.60
C LEU A 86 18.53 -36.26 -44.38
N LEU A 87 18.33 -34.94 -44.51
CA LEU A 87 19.32 -33.98 -44.05
C LEU A 87 19.58 -34.30 -42.56
N ARG A 88 20.76 -34.80 -42.28
CA ARG A 88 21.28 -34.86 -40.91
C ARG A 88 21.64 -33.45 -40.51
N THR A 89 20.63 -32.69 -40.08
CA THR A 89 20.85 -31.43 -39.35
C THR A 89 21.26 -31.76 -37.92
N THR A 90 22.54 -32.06 -37.75
CA THR A 90 23.23 -31.91 -36.45
C THR A 90 23.63 -30.46 -36.22
N ASP A 91 23.00 -29.52 -36.91
CA ASP A 91 23.09 -28.14 -36.53
C ASP A 91 22.27 -27.98 -35.26
N ARG A 92 23.00 -28.10 -34.11
CA ARG A 92 22.49 -27.53 -32.87
C ARG A 92 22.02 -26.12 -33.21
N LEU A 93 20.74 -25.89 -33.07
CA LEU A 93 20.22 -24.54 -32.97
C LEU A 93 20.99 -23.87 -31.82
N VAL A 94 22.07 -23.18 -32.17
CA VAL A 94 22.73 -22.28 -31.26
C VAL A 94 21.78 -21.12 -31.10
N LEU A 95 20.88 -21.24 -30.13
CA LEU A 95 20.08 -20.08 -29.73
C LEU A 95 21.10 -18.99 -29.38
N PRO A 96 20.89 -17.77 -29.89
CA PRO A 96 21.72 -16.64 -29.45
C PRO A 96 21.71 -16.64 -27.93
N PRO A 97 22.86 -16.35 -27.29
CA PRO A 97 22.90 -16.26 -25.84
C PRO A 97 21.78 -15.31 -25.42
N HIS A 98 20.90 -15.81 -24.56
CA HIS A 98 19.87 -14.94 -23.98
C HIS A 98 20.61 -13.76 -23.35
N PRO A 99 20.21 -12.51 -23.63
CA PRO A 99 20.82 -11.39 -22.95
C PRO A 99 20.68 -11.66 -21.46
N GLU A 100 21.83 -11.69 -20.77
CA GLU A 100 21.81 -11.83 -19.32
C GLU A 100 20.92 -10.71 -18.75
N LEU A 101 19.93 -11.07 -17.94
CA LEU A 101 19.10 -10.10 -17.28
C LEU A 101 19.88 -9.55 -16.08
N TYR A 102 20.06 -8.25 -16.04
CA TYR A 102 20.52 -7.56 -14.86
C TYR A 102 19.32 -7.34 -13.93
N VAL A 103 19.39 -7.92 -12.75
CA VAL A 103 18.46 -7.67 -11.66
C VAL A 103 19.17 -6.71 -10.68
N PRO A 104 18.71 -5.48 -10.51
CA PRO A 104 19.35 -4.54 -9.58
C PRO A 104 19.21 -5.04 -8.14
N ASP A 105 20.09 -4.54 -7.26
CA ASP A 105 20.04 -4.82 -5.81
C ASP A 105 18.86 -4.14 -5.10
N THR A 106 18.03 -3.42 -5.83
CA THR A 106 16.80 -2.78 -5.32
C THR A 106 15.91 -3.80 -4.64
N LYS A 107 15.64 -3.61 -3.35
CA LYS A 107 14.80 -4.52 -2.56
C LYS A 107 13.32 -4.26 -2.84
N VAL A 108 12.57 -5.33 -3.01
CA VAL A 108 11.10 -5.29 -3.15
C VAL A 108 10.48 -5.74 -1.85
N LEU A 109 9.85 -4.80 -1.16
CA LEU A 109 9.29 -4.99 0.17
C LEU A 109 7.77 -5.11 0.13
N LEU A 110 7.19 -5.74 1.14
CA LEU A 110 5.75 -5.70 1.41
C LEU A 110 5.47 -4.71 2.53
N SER A 111 4.60 -3.72 2.31
CA SER A 111 4.03 -2.92 3.40
C SER A 111 3.09 -3.76 4.25
N THR A 112 3.25 -3.73 5.57
CA THR A 112 2.34 -4.43 6.48
C THR A 112 0.91 -3.89 6.41
N ALA A 113 0.70 -2.68 5.87
CA ALA A 113 -0.62 -2.12 5.60
C ALA A 113 -1.37 -2.89 4.51
N SER A 114 -0.65 -3.52 3.57
CA SER A 114 -1.25 -4.22 2.41
C SER A 114 -2.10 -5.42 2.79
N VAL A 115 -1.88 -6.00 3.97
CA VAL A 115 -2.66 -7.17 4.42
C VAL A 115 -3.88 -6.81 5.26
N TYR A 116 -4.09 -5.53 5.57
CA TYR A 116 -5.23 -5.14 6.40
C TYR A 116 -6.56 -5.69 5.84
N PRO A 117 -7.46 -6.25 6.68
CA PRO A 117 -7.52 -6.15 8.15
C PRO A 117 -6.75 -7.23 8.94
N GLU A 118 -5.93 -8.05 8.28
CA GLU A 118 -5.09 -9.02 8.97
C GLU A 118 -3.99 -8.33 9.79
N SER A 119 -3.33 -9.08 10.65
CA SER A 119 -2.30 -8.57 11.57
C SER A 119 -0.96 -8.30 10.87
N THR A 120 -0.12 -7.52 11.52
CA THR A 120 1.29 -7.35 11.14
C THR A 120 2.01 -8.70 11.02
N ALA A 121 1.70 -9.67 11.88
CA ALA A 121 2.29 -11.01 11.81
C ALA A 121 1.96 -11.73 10.49
N THR A 122 0.72 -11.61 10.01
CA THR A 122 0.29 -12.17 8.71
C THR A 122 1.07 -11.55 7.55
N ALA A 123 1.46 -10.27 7.64
CA ALA A 123 2.28 -9.64 6.60
C ALA A 123 3.67 -10.29 6.51
N PHE A 124 4.31 -10.60 7.64
CA PHE A 124 5.59 -11.31 7.65
C PHE A 124 5.48 -12.72 7.08
N GLU A 125 4.42 -13.45 7.43
CA GLU A 125 4.15 -14.79 6.90
C GLU A 125 3.98 -14.76 5.38
N LEU A 126 3.13 -13.87 4.85
CA LEU A 126 2.89 -13.74 3.41
C LEU A 126 4.12 -13.23 2.66
N ALA A 127 4.85 -12.26 3.22
CA ALA A 127 6.08 -11.76 2.61
C ALA A 127 7.11 -12.88 2.45
N ALA A 128 7.30 -13.71 3.46
CA ALA A 128 8.20 -14.85 3.41
C ALA A 128 7.73 -15.93 2.42
N ALA A 129 6.44 -16.29 2.46
CA ALA A 129 5.86 -17.30 1.58
C ALA A 129 5.93 -16.92 0.11
N LEU A 130 5.71 -15.65 -0.23
CA LEU A 130 5.73 -15.13 -1.60
C LEU A 130 7.14 -14.78 -2.09
N GLY A 131 8.12 -14.65 -1.19
CA GLY A 131 9.50 -14.36 -1.52
C GLY A 131 9.80 -12.87 -1.74
N TYR A 132 9.19 -11.98 -0.97
CA TYR A 132 9.63 -10.58 -0.85
C TYR A 132 11.03 -10.51 -0.25
N ASP A 133 11.74 -9.41 -0.48
CA ASP A 133 13.10 -9.22 0.06
C ASP A 133 13.09 -8.71 1.51
N GLY A 134 11.94 -8.27 2.00
CA GLY A 134 11.72 -7.75 3.36
C GLY A 134 10.36 -7.12 3.51
N VAL A 135 10.17 -6.39 4.61
CA VAL A 135 8.95 -5.66 4.90
C VAL A 135 9.23 -4.20 5.26
N GLU A 136 8.22 -3.37 4.99
CA GLU A 136 8.04 -2.10 5.66
C GLU A 136 6.98 -2.25 6.74
N VAL A 137 7.29 -1.80 7.95
CA VAL A 137 6.34 -1.83 9.07
C VAL A 137 5.57 -0.52 9.12
N MET A 138 4.29 -0.56 8.73
CA MET A 138 3.34 0.52 9.02
C MET A 138 2.99 0.49 10.51
N VAL A 139 3.40 1.52 11.25
CA VAL A 139 3.09 1.64 12.67
C VAL A 139 1.69 2.21 12.86
N TRP A 140 0.77 1.38 13.36
CA TRP A 140 -0.62 1.79 13.55
C TRP A 140 -1.28 1.15 14.79
N ASN A 141 -2.62 0.94 14.75
CA ASN A 141 -3.38 0.44 15.92
C ASN A 141 -3.16 -1.06 16.24
N ASP A 142 -2.52 -1.83 15.36
CA ASP A 142 -2.08 -3.19 15.67
C ASP A 142 -0.95 -3.13 16.73
N PRO A 143 -1.13 -3.71 17.92
CA PRO A 143 -0.12 -3.66 18.97
C PRO A 143 1.23 -4.24 18.56
N ILE A 144 1.25 -5.23 17.67
CA ILE A 144 2.47 -5.86 17.18
C ILE A 144 3.33 -4.84 16.41
N SER A 145 2.70 -3.99 15.60
CA SER A 145 3.41 -2.94 14.84
C SER A 145 4.08 -1.88 15.73
N GLN A 146 3.72 -1.83 17.01
CA GLN A 146 4.22 -0.88 18.00
C GLN A 146 5.29 -1.45 18.93
N ASP A 147 5.48 -2.78 18.91
CA ASP A 147 6.38 -3.52 19.80
C ASP A 147 7.63 -3.99 19.05
N ILE A 148 8.76 -3.33 19.31
CA ILE A 148 10.03 -3.61 18.64
C ILE A 148 10.48 -5.06 18.85
N GLU A 149 10.30 -5.60 20.05
CA GLU A 149 10.72 -6.97 20.35
C GLU A 149 9.80 -8.01 19.67
N ALA A 150 8.50 -7.71 19.55
CA ALA A 150 7.60 -8.55 18.77
C ALA A 150 7.97 -8.52 17.26
N LEU A 151 8.27 -7.34 16.73
CA LEU A 151 8.70 -7.18 15.33
C LEU A 151 10.02 -7.92 15.06
N ARG A 152 10.99 -7.84 15.99
CA ARG A 152 12.25 -8.58 15.88
C ARG A 152 12.01 -10.09 15.86
N ARG A 153 11.19 -10.61 16.78
CA ARG A 153 10.83 -12.04 16.78
C ARG A 153 10.17 -12.49 15.47
N LEU A 154 9.31 -11.66 14.86
CA LEU A 154 8.71 -11.98 13.56
C LEU A 154 9.75 -11.97 12.46
N SER A 155 10.62 -10.96 12.42
CA SER A 155 11.71 -10.87 11.46
C SER A 155 12.60 -12.13 11.51
N ASP A 156 13.01 -12.54 12.71
CA ASP A 156 13.85 -13.72 12.92
C ASP A 156 13.13 -15.02 12.54
N ALA A 157 11.87 -15.19 13.00
CA ALA A 157 11.07 -16.40 12.77
C ALA A 157 10.80 -16.65 11.28
N HIS A 158 10.51 -15.59 10.52
CA HIS A 158 10.22 -15.68 9.09
C HIS A 158 11.46 -15.41 8.22
N ARG A 159 12.61 -15.09 8.81
CA ARG A 159 13.82 -14.62 8.08
C ARG A 159 13.50 -13.48 7.12
N MET A 160 12.68 -12.58 7.58
CA MET A 160 12.14 -11.47 6.79
C MET A 160 12.65 -10.16 7.37
N PRO A 161 13.69 -9.54 6.79
CA PRO A 161 14.26 -8.31 7.33
C PRO A 161 13.27 -7.15 7.23
N ILE A 162 13.38 -6.23 8.19
CA ILE A 162 12.63 -4.97 8.21
C ILE A 162 13.56 -3.90 7.64
N HIS A 163 13.23 -3.34 6.48
CA HIS A 163 14.05 -2.33 5.82
C HIS A 163 13.53 -0.91 6.03
N ALA A 164 12.24 -0.76 6.32
CA ALA A 164 11.64 0.54 6.56
C ALA A 164 10.62 0.51 7.70
N VAL A 165 10.47 1.64 8.37
CA VAL A 165 9.44 1.92 9.37
C VAL A 165 8.62 3.11 8.91
N HIS A 166 7.34 2.91 8.67
CA HIS A 166 6.42 3.98 8.37
C HIS A 166 5.88 4.59 9.66
N ALA A 167 6.22 5.85 9.93
CA ALA A 167 5.83 6.52 11.17
C ALA A 167 4.30 6.72 11.27
N PRO A 168 3.71 6.69 12.49
CA PRO A 168 2.27 6.82 12.68
C PRO A 168 1.78 8.27 12.51
N CYS A 169 1.82 8.78 11.26
CA CYS A 169 1.48 10.15 10.90
C CYS A 169 0.02 10.37 10.50
N LEU A 170 -0.76 9.29 10.29
CA LEU A 170 -2.15 9.38 9.85
C LEU A 170 -3.09 9.90 10.95
N LEU A 171 -4.26 10.44 10.56
CA LEU A 171 -5.29 10.85 11.51
C LEU A 171 -5.76 9.72 12.43
N ILE A 172 -5.91 8.51 11.90
CA ILE A 172 -6.32 7.33 12.66
C ILE A 172 -5.26 6.86 13.64
N THR A 173 -4.00 7.27 13.46
CA THR A 173 -2.88 6.90 14.33
C THR A 173 -2.50 8.00 15.33
N GLN A 174 -3.33 9.03 15.51
CA GLN A 174 -3.00 10.17 16.38
C GLN A 174 -2.61 9.77 17.81
N ARG A 175 -3.17 8.67 18.34
CA ARG A 175 -2.89 8.18 19.69
C ARG A 175 -1.89 7.03 19.74
N VAL A 176 -1.38 6.59 18.60
CA VAL A 176 -0.37 5.54 18.53
C VAL A 176 0.93 6.08 19.10
N TRP A 177 1.50 5.37 20.07
CA TRP A 177 2.65 5.74 20.88
C TRP A 177 2.47 7.00 21.75
N THR A 178 2.00 8.10 21.18
CA THR A 178 1.83 9.40 21.83
C THR A 178 0.97 10.32 20.95
N THR A 179 0.55 11.45 21.49
CA THR A 179 -0.11 12.52 20.73
C THR A 179 0.87 13.59 20.22
N ASP A 180 2.10 13.61 20.74
CA ASP A 180 3.15 14.52 20.30
C ASP A 180 3.80 14.03 18.99
N PRO A 181 3.77 14.79 17.91
CA PRO A 181 4.26 14.34 16.61
C PRO A 181 5.79 14.18 16.57
N TRP A 182 6.55 15.04 17.23
CA TRP A 182 8.01 14.92 17.27
C TRP A 182 8.46 13.66 18.01
N THR A 183 7.83 13.37 19.16
CA THR A 183 8.07 12.14 19.90
C THR A 183 7.76 10.89 19.08
N LYS A 184 6.76 10.93 18.19
CA LYS A 184 6.48 9.83 17.28
C LYS A 184 7.66 9.59 16.32
N LEU A 185 8.23 10.64 15.75
CA LEU A 185 9.36 10.53 14.83
C LEU A 185 10.62 10.04 15.54
N VAL A 186 10.88 10.52 16.77
CA VAL A 186 11.98 10.01 17.62
C VAL A 186 11.82 8.51 17.89
N ARG A 187 10.60 8.06 18.19
CA ARG A 187 10.31 6.63 18.39
C ARG A 187 10.43 5.83 17.10
N ALA A 188 9.99 6.37 15.95
CA ALA A 188 10.12 5.70 14.66
C ALA A 188 11.60 5.52 14.29
N ARG A 189 12.44 6.55 14.51
CA ARG A 189 13.89 6.46 14.36
C ARG A 189 14.48 5.36 15.25
N ALA A 190 14.18 5.42 16.54
CA ALA A 190 14.70 4.42 17.50
C ALA A 190 14.23 2.99 17.15
N ALA A 191 13.02 2.83 16.61
CA ALA A 191 12.53 1.55 16.11
C ALA A 191 13.33 1.09 14.89
N ALA A 192 13.54 1.98 13.91
CA ALA A 192 14.34 1.70 12.73
C ALA A 192 15.76 1.26 13.09
N GLU A 193 16.47 2.04 13.92
CA GLU A 193 17.82 1.73 14.39
C GLU A 193 17.90 0.36 15.10
N LYS A 194 16.95 0.06 15.98
CA LYS A 194 16.90 -1.23 16.70
C LYS A 194 16.53 -2.42 15.83
N LEU A 195 15.77 -2.21 14.78
CA LEU A 195 15.33 -3.25 13.84
C LEU A 195 16.28 -3.43 12.65
N GLY A 196 17.28 -2.56 12.51
CA GLY A 196 18.21 -2.57 11.38
C GLY A 196 17.60 -2.00 10.08
N ALA A 197 16.51 -1.25 10.19
CA ALA A 197 15.90 -0.55 9.07
C ALA A 197 16.67 0.74 8.77
N ASP A 198 16.87 1.05 7.51
CA ASP A 198 17.62 2.23 7.06
C ASP A 198 16.74 3.42 6.67
N THR A 199 15.42 3.24 6.68
CA THR A 199 14.47 4.27 6.23
C THR A 199 13.29 4.42 7.21
N VAL A 200 12.94 5.67 7.51
CA VAL A 200 11.70 6.06 8.18
C VAL A 200 10.88 6.90 7.21
N VAL A 201 9.72 6.41 6.83
CA VAL A 201 8.75 7.15 6.01
C VAL A 201 7.93 8.07 6.90
N VAL A 202 7.78 9.32 6.49
CA VAL A 202 7.02 10.34 7.24
C VAL A 202 6.13 11.15 6.31
N HIS A 203 4.92 11.45 6.78
CA HIS A 203 4.03 12.37 6.07
C HIS A 203 4.29 13.81 6.50
N PRO A 204 4.09 14.80 5.62
CA PRO A 204 4.03 16.18 6.02
C PRO A 204 2.90 16.40 7.04
N PRO A 205 3.05 17.40 7.95
CA PRO A 205 2.07 17.71 8.98
C PRO A 205 0.72 18.08 8.41
N PHE A 206 -0.33 17.89 9.21
CA PHE A 206 -1.60 18.52 8.92
C PHE A 206 -1.57 20.02 9.25
N ARG A 207 -2.23 20.84 8.45
CA ARG A 207 -2.26 22.32 8.60
C ARG A 207 -2.73 22.81 9.97
N TRP A 208 -3.55 22.04 10.68
CA TRP A 208 -3.98 22.37 12.04
C TRP A 208 -2.94 22.09 13.11
N GLN A 209 -1.89 21.34 12.83
CA GLN A 209 -0.72 21.11 13.69
C GLN A 209 0.28 22.28 13.57
N ARG A 210 -0.19 23.50 13.82
CA ARG A 210 0.45 24.76 13.41
C ARG A 210 1.93 24.88 13.76
N GLN A 211 2.31 24.52 14.99
CA GLN A 211 3.72 24.60 15.42
C GLN A 211 4.57 23.55 14.71
N TYR A 212 4.10 22.30 14.74
CA TYR A 212 4.77 21.19 14.06
C TYR A 212 4.93 21.44 12.55
N ALA A 213 3.91 22.03 11.91
CA ALA A 213 3.96 22.35 10.48
C ALA A 213 4.98 23.45 10.13
N ARG A 214 5.15 24.46 10.99
CA ARG A 214 6.14 25.53 10.79
C ARG A 214 7.57 25.01 10.93
N ASP A 215 7.78 24.10 11.88
CA ASP A 215 9.13 23.65 12.26
C ASP A 215 9.53 22.36 11.51
N PHE A 216 8.64 21.82 10.65
CA PHE A 216 8.77 20.44 10.13
C PHE A 216 10.00 20.27 9.22
N VAL A 217 10.17 21.14 8.21
CA VAL A 217 11.26 21.02 7.24
C VAL A 217 12.61 21.05 7.94
N GLU A 218 12.80 22.09 8.77
CA GLU A 218 14.03 22.26 9.55
C GLU A 218 14.22 21.15 10.59
N GLY A 219 13.13 20.74 11.27
CA GLY A 219 13.16 19.68 12.27
C GLY A 219 13.55 18.33 11.69
N ILE A 220 13.00 17.94 10.52
CA ILE A 220 13.42 16.73 9.79
C ILE A 220 14.90 16.83 9.40
N GLY A 221 15.33 18.01 8.91
CA GLY A 221 16.74 18.25 8.56
C GLY A 221 17.67 18.04 9.75
N ARG A 222 17.33 18.53 10.94
CA ARG A 222 18.09 18.30 12.18
C ARG A 222 18.12 16.82 12.59
N MET A 223 16.96 16.16 12.60
CA MET A 223 16.89 14.74 12.93
C MET A 223 17.73 13.88 12.00
N ALA A 224 17.76 14.21 10.70
CA ALA A 224 18.56 13.49 9.72
C ALA A 224 20.08 13.67 9.87
N GLN A 225 20.54 14.66 10.65
CA GLN A 225 21.96 14.84 10.99
C GLN A 225 22.42 13.99 12.17
N GLU A 226 21.48 13.47 12.95
CA GLU A 226 21.74 12.71 14.19
C GLU A 226 21.79 11.19 13.98
N THR A 227 21.56 10.69 12.76
CA THR A 227 21.43 9.28 12.47
C THR A 227 21.74 8.96 11.00
N ASP A 228 22.13 7.73 10.71
CA ASP A 228 22.26 7.21 9.34
C ASP A 228 20.90 6.78 8.75
N VAL A 229 19.83 6.74 9.54
CA VAL A 229 18.49 6.42 9.08
C VAL A 229 17.96 7.57 8.22
N ARG A 230 17.50 7.24 7.02
CA ARG A 230 16.88 8.18 6.09
C ARG A 230 15.47 8.55 6.52
N PHE A 231 15.20 9.82 6.79
CA PHE A 231 13.84 10.34 6.89
C PHE A 231 13.36 10.69 5.48
N ALA A 232 12.53 9.85 4.90
CA ALA A 232 11.99 10.02 3.56
C ALA A 232 10.57 10.59 3.63
N VAL A 233 10.41 11.84 3.20
CA VAL A 233 9.12 12.54 3.27
C VAL A 233 8.28 12.18 2.06
N GLU A 234 7.06 11.75 2.32
CA GLU A 234 6.15 11.19 1.33
C GLU A 234 5.23 12.25 0.73
N ASN A 235 5.06 12.23 -0.60
CA ASN A 235 4.02 13.03 -1.24
C ASN A 235 2.63 12.55 -0.82
N MET A 236 1.78 13.52 -0.51
CA MET A 236 0.38 13.28 -0.16
C MET A 236 -0.54 13.70 -1.32
N TYR A 237 -1.78 13.99 -1.01
CA TYR A 237 -2.77 14.44 -1.98
C TYR A 237 -3.74 15.45 -1.36
N PRO A 238 -4.36 16.34 -2.18
CA PRO A 238 -5.40 17.24 -1.69
C PRO A 238 -6.66 16.43 -1.34
N TRP A 239 -7.23 16.70 -0.17
CA TRP A 239 -8.50 16.08 0.18
C TRP A 239 -9.62 16.68 -0.67
N ARG A 240 -10.51 15.83 -1.17
CA ARG A 240 -11.65 16.24 -1.97
C ARG A 240 -12.95 16.01 -1.21
N TYR A 241 -13.71 17.08 -1.05
CA TYR A 241 -15.06 17.01 -0.50
C TYR A 241 -16.04 17.65 -1.49
N ARG A 242 -16.87 16.84 -2.14
CA ARG A 242 -17.69 17.23 -3.29
C ARG A 242 -16.79 17.86 -4.38
N ASP A 243 -17.09 19.10 -4.81
CA ASP A 243 -16.33 19.82 -5.86
C ASP A 243 -15.21 20.72 -5.30
N ARG A 244 -14.88 20.58 -4.01
CA ARG A 244 -13.86 21.40 -3.34
C ARG A 244 -12.64 20.58 -2.98
N GLU A 245 -11.49 21.11 -3.31
CA GLU A 245 -10.23 20.64 -2.79
C GLU A 245 -9.91 21.32 -1.46
N VAL A 246 -9.43 20.53 -0.50
CA VAL A 246 -9.00 20.99 0.81
C VAL A 246 -7.54 20.66 0.97
N LEU A 247 -6.72 21.67 1.12
CA LEU A 247 -5.30 21.52 1.42
C LEU A 247 -5.15 21.12 2.89
N ALA A 248 -5.01 19.82 3.15
CA ALA A 248 -4.93 19.28 4.50
C ALA A 248 -3.52 19.33 5.07
N TYR A 249 -2.51 19.30 4.21
CA TYR A 249 -1.10 19.19 4.60
C TYR A 249 -0.37 20.53 4.54
N ALA A 250 0.72 20.65 5.28
CA ALA A 250 1.59 21.82 5.33
C ALA A 250 3.06 21.37 5.43
N PRO A 251 4.00 22.00 4.67
CA PRO A 251 3.75 23.14 3.82
C PRO A 251 2.81 22.83 2.65
N GLY A 252 2.86 21.63 2.07
CA GLY A 252 2.03 21.17 0.97
C GLY A 252 1.82 19.66 0.97
N TRP A 253 1.04 19.15 0.04
CA TRP A 253 0.92 17.72 -0.26
C TRP A 253 1.97 17.29 -1.31
N ASP A 254 2.39 18.18 -2.18
CA ASP A 254 3.54 18.00 -3.05
C ASP A 254 4.81 18.40 -2.27
N VAL A 255 5.61 17.42 -1.96
CA VAL A 255 6.81 17.61 -1.13
C VAL A 255 8.04 18.03 -1.91
N THR A 256 7.96 18.03 -3.25
CA THR A 256 9.11 18.29 -4.12
C THR A 256 9.57 19.75 -4.11
N ASP A 257 8.70 20.67 -3.64
CA ASP A 257 9.02 22.08 -3.49
C ASP A 257 9.85 22.40 -2.22
N GLU A 258 10.04 21.39 -1.34
CA GLU A 258 10.71 21.57 -0.06
C GLU A 258 12.12 20.96 -0.04
N GLU A 259 12.97 21.49 0.85
CA GLU A 259 14.36 21.09 0.99
C GLU A 259 14.54 19.85 1.89
N TYR A 260 13.77 18.80 1.63
CA TYR A 260 13.97 17.51 2.29
C TYR A 260 15.18 16.79 1.70
N ARG A 261 15.93 16.10 2.56
CA ARG A 261 17.10 15.32 2.17
C ARG A 261 16.73 14.06 1.38
N HIS A 262 15.60 13.45 1.74
CA HIS A 262 15.10 12.24 1.10
C HIS A 262 13.58 12.29 0.91
N PHE A 263 13.13 11.71 -0.18
CA PHE A 263 11.71 11.59 -0.53
C PHE A 263 11.26 10.14 -0.61
N THR A 264 10.01 9.94 -0.24
CA THR A 264 9.21 8.79 -0.66
C THR A 264 8.23 9.25 -1.73
N ILE A 265 8.15 8.55 -2.85
CA ILE A 265 7.07 8.73 -3.81
C ILE A 265 6.02 7.65 -3.61
N ASP A 266 4.77 8.05 -3.38
CA ASP A 266 3.61 7.17 -3.45
C ASP A 266 2.84 7.42 -4.75
N LEU A 267 2.69 6.34 -5.56
CA LEU A 267 2.07 6.42 -6.87
C LEU A 267 0.54 6.50 -6.79
N SER A 268 -0.09 5.93 -5.75
CA SER A 268 -1.53 6.09 -5.51
C SER A 268 -1.87 7.52 -5.12
N HIS A 269 -1.02 8.14 -4.29
CA HIS A 269 -1.15 9.56 -3.93
C HIS A 269 -0.96 10.47 -5.14
N ALA A 270 0.04 10.19 -5.99
CA ALA A 270 0.23 10.91 -7.26
C ALA A 270 -1.01 10.78 -8.17
N SER A 271 -1.56 9.56 -8.29
CA SER A 271 -2.80 9.30 -9.02
C SER A 271 -3.97 10.10 -8.47
N THR A 272 -4.15 10.10 -7.14
CA THR A 272 -5.21 10.85 -6.44
C THR A 272 -5.07 12.35 -6.67
N SER A 273 -3.83 12.84 -6.74
CA SER A 273 -3.51 14.25 -7.05
C SER A 273 -3.61 14.57 -8.54
N ARG A 274 -3.77 13.56 -9.41
CA ARG A 274 -3.76 13.68 -10.87
C ARG A 274 -2.43 14.21 -11.41
N ILE A 275 -1.33 13.80 -10.78
CA ILE A 275 0.03 14.09 -11.23
C ILE A 275 0.64 12.81 -11.80
N ASP A 276 1.43 12.96 -12.84
CA ASP A 276 2.23 11.88 -13.37
C ASP A 276 3.37 11.57 -12.38
N ALA A 277 3.34 10.35 -11.82
CA ALA A 277 4.34 9.91 -10.86
C ALA A 277 5.76 9.88 -11.47
N PHE A 278 5.89 9.71 -12.78
CA PHE A 278 7.17 9.73 -13.45
C PHE A 278 7.79 11.15 -13.44
N GLU A 279 6.97 12.18 -13.71
CA GLU A 279 7.39 13.58 -13.63
C GLU A 279 7.73 13.98 -12.18
N MET A 280 6.95 13.51 -11.21
CA MET A 280 7.24 13.76 -9.79
C MET A 280 8.57 13.11 -9.38
N ALA A 281 8.83 11.87 -9.80
CA ALA A 281 10.09 11.20 -9.55
C ALA A 281 11.29 11.94 -10.19
N ASP A 282 11.09 12.57 -11.35
CA ASP A 282 12.12 13.43 -11.98
C ASP A 282 12.46 14.64 -11.12
N ARG A 283 11.45 15.29 -10.55
CA ARG A 283 11.66 16.44 -9.64
C ARG A 283 12.33 16.03 -8.33
N MET A 284 12.05 14.85 -7.82
CA MET A 284 12.70 14.28 -6.64
C MET A 284 14.18 13.96 -6.92
N GLY A 285 14.51 13.51 -8.13
CA GLY A 285 15.88 13.27 -8.59
C GLY A 285 16.64 12.30 -7.68
N GLU A 286 17.90 12.66 -7.34
CA GLU A 286 18.76 11.87 -6.46
C GLU A 286 18.27 11.79 -4.99
N ARG A 287 17.36 12.67 -4.60
CA ARG A 287 16.74 12.66 -3.27
C ARG A 287 15.62 11.61 -3.13
N LEU A 288 15.18 11.00 -4.25
CA LEU A 288 14.24 9.86 -4.21
C LEU A 288 14.94 8.67 -3.57
N ALA A 289 14.48 8.25 -2.39
CA ALA A 289 15.10 7.19 -1.60
C ALA A 289 14.16 5.98 -1.39
N HIS A 290 12.86 6.16 -1.59
CA HIS A 290 11.85 5.16 -1.24
C HIS A 290 10.63 5.28 -2.14
N ILE A 291 9.97 4.17 -2.42
CA ILE A 291 8.83 4.14 -3.33
C ILE A 291 7.73 3.28 -2.72
N HIS A 292 6.56 3.87 -2.56
CA HIS A 292 5.32 3.13 -2.37
C HIS A 292 4.70 2.85 -3.74
N LEU A 293 4.88 1.63 -4.18
CA LEU A 293 4.37 1.17 -5.46
C LEU A 293 2.95 0.65 -5.30
N ALA A 294 2.04 1.42 -5.82
CA ALA A 294 0.63 1.08 -6.00
C ALA A 294 0.15 1.74 -7.29
N ASP A 295 -1.07 1.48 -7.71
CA ASP A 295 -1.68 2.07 -8.89
C ASP A 295 -2.97 2.81 -8.52
N GLY A 296 -3.49 3.61 -9.42
CA GLY A 296 -4.73 4.36 -9.26
C GLY A 296 -5.28 4.82 -10.60
N THR A 297 -6.56 5.16 -10.63
CA THR A 297 -7.30 5.55 -11.85
C THR A 297 -7.50 7.06 -11.97
N GLY A 298 -6.84 7.89 -11.16
CA GLY A 298 -7.08 9.33 -11.12
C GLY A 298 -8.48 9.70 -10.63
N SER A 299 -9.18 8.78 -9.98
CA SER A 299 -10.57 8.97 -9.50
C SER A 299 -10.71 9.99 -8.38
N GLY A 300 -9.61 10.50 -7.84
CA GLY A 300 -9.57 11.38 -6.67
C GLY A 300 -9.78 10.64 -5.35
N LYS A 301 -9.68 9.32 -5.36
CA LYS A 301 -9.64 8.44 -4.19
C LYS A 301 -8.28 7.81 -4.11
N ASP A 302 -7.79 7.66 -2.92
CA ASP A 302 -6.60 6.90 -2.63
C ASP A 302 -6.93 5.40 -2.75
N GLU A 303 -6.59 4.81 -3.92
CA GLU A 303 -7.07 3.48 -4.31
C GLU A 303 -6.11 2.36 -3.94
N HIS A 304 -4.81 2.62 -3.98
CA HIS A 304 -3.73 1.64 -3.79
C HIS A 304 -3.99 0.34 -4.56
N LEU A 305 -4.25 0.46 -5.87
CA LEU A 305 -4.49 -0.70 -6.74
C LEU A 305 -3.20 -1.51 -6.93
N ILE A 306 -3.35 -2.78 -7.27
CA ILE A 306 -2.24 -3.61 -7.73
C ILE A 306 -1.59 -2.95 -8.95
N PRO A 307 -0.26 -2.83 -9.02
CA PRO A 307 0.44 -2.22 -10.15
C PRO A 307 0.05 -2.85 -11.48
N GLY A 308 -0.29 -2.01 -12.47
CA GLY A 308 -0.83 -2.42 -13.76
C GLY A 308 -2.35 -2.56 -13.82
N ARG A 309 -3.08 -2.31 -12.72
CA ARG A 309 -4.55 -2.30 -12.70
C ARG A 309 -5.15 -0.89 -12.75
N GLY A 310 -4.33 0.15 -12.84
CA GLY A 310 -4.71 1.56 -12.96
C GLY A 310 -4.02 2.23 -14.16
N ASP A 311 -3.83 3.54 -14.05
CA ASP A 311 -3.33 4.39 -15.15
C ASP A 311 -1.95 5.01 -14.83
N GLN A 312 -1.35 4.72 -13.65
CA GLN A 312 -0.04 5.23 -13.29
C GLN A 312 1.07 4.55 -14.10
N PRO A 313 2.15 5.27 -14.44
CA PRO A 313 3.24 4.74 -15.25
C PRO A 313 4.17 3.80 -14.46
N CYS A 314 3.61 2.88 -13.65
CA CYS A 314 4.35 1.98 -12.75
C CYS A 314 5.48 1.23 -13.47
N ALA A 315 5.19 0.62 -14.62
CA ALA A 315 6.17 -0.13 -15.40
C ALA A 315 7.33 0.77 -15.85
N LYS A 316 7.02 1.93 -16.44
CA LYS A 316 8.04 2.88 -16.92
C LYS A 316 8.94 3.39 -15.80
N LEU A 317 8.35 3.67 -14.64
CA LEU A 317 9.11 4.12 -13.47
C LEU A 317 10.08 3.04 -13.01
N LEU A 318 9.62 1.79 -12.83
CA LEU A 318 10.46 0.67 -12.41
C LEU A 318 11.61 0.41 -13.41
N GLU A 319 11.32 0.39 -14.70
CA GLU A 319 12.34 0.22 -15.74
C GLU A 319 13.39 1.34 -15.75
N ARG A 320 12.96 2.57 -15.45
CA ARG A 320 13.89 3.69 -15.28
C ARG A 320 14.78 3.50 -14.07
N LEU A 321 14.20 3.17 -12.91
CA LEU A 321 14.93 2.94 -11.66
C LEU A 321 16.00 1.84 -11.86
N ALA A 322 15.64 0.75 -12.52
CA ALA A 322 16.56 -0.31 -12.85
C ALA A 322 17.72 0.17 -13.75
N ARG A 323 17.42 1.02 -14.77
CA ARG A 323 18.45 1.58 -15.67
C ARG A 323 19.37 2.58 -14.98
N THR A 324 18.87 3.33 -14.00
CA THR A 324 19.67 4.36 -13.30
C THR A 324 20.41 3.82 -12.09
N GLY A 325 20.18 2.56 -11.69
CA GLY A 325 20.82 1.96 -10.54
C GLY A 325 20.26 2.50 -9.22
N PHE A 326 18.94 2.61 -9.11
CA PHE A 326 18.26 3.07 -7.90
C PHE A 326 18.65 2.23 -6.69
N GLY A 327 19.21 2.87 -5.67
CA GLY A 327 19.72 2.23 -4.44
C GLY A 327 18.75 2.25 -3.26
N GLY A 328 17.49 2.66 -3.47
CA GLY A 328 16.45 2.66 -2.44
C GLY A 328 15.60 1.41 -2.46
N HIS A 329 14.44 1.48 -1.81
CA HIS A 329 13.48 0.37 -1.71
C HIS A 329 12.23 0.62 -2.54
N VAL A 330 11.66 -0.43 -3.12
CA VAL A 330 10.34 -0.43 -3.73
C VAL A 330 9.42 -1.24 -2.82
N VAL A 331 8.46 -0.57 -2.22
CA VAL A 331 7.51 -1.15 -1.28
C VAL A 331 6.16 -1.30 -1.95
N LEU A 332 5.64 -2.51 -1.97
CA LEU A 332 4.27 -2.73 -2.40
C LEU A 332 3.31 -2.36 -1.27
N GLU A 333 2.66 -1.19 -1.42
CA GLU A 333 1.63 -0.71 -0.52
C GLU A 333 0.26 -0.75 -1.23
N VAL A 334 -0.26 -1.95 -1.38
CA VAL A 334 -1.47 -2.22 -2.16
C VAL A 334 -2.67 -2.53 -1.26
N ASN A 335 -3.86 -2.19 -1.72
CA ASN A 335 -5.09 -2.38 -0.97
C ASN A 335 -5.75 -3.72 -1.28
N THR A 336 -5.54 -4.72 -0.42
CA THR A 336 -6.17 -6.06 -0.54
C THR A 336 -7.44 -6.24 0.29
N ARG A 337 -8.01 -5.16 0.86
CA ARG A 337 -9.24 -5.22 1.68
C ARG A 337 -10.46 -5.77 0.94
N ARG A 338 -10.43 -5.73 -0.38
CA ARG A 338 -11.52 -6.22 -1.24
C ARG A 338 -11.35 -7.67 -1.65
N SER A 339 -10.21 -8.28 -1.37
CA SER A 339 -9.99 -9.70 -1.60
C SER A 339 -11.00 -10.51 -0.77
N VAL A 340 -11.74 -11.37 -1.43
CA VAL A 340 -12.87 -12.09 -0.81
C VAL A 340 -12.42 -13.33 -0.01
N SER A 341 -11.15 -13.67 -0.10
CA SER A 341 -10.53 -14.79 0.63
C SER A 341 -9.03 -14.57 0.87
N PRO A 342 -8.42 -15.28 1.83
CA PRO A 342 -6.97 -15.28 2.00
C PRO A 342 -6.21 -15.66 0.73
N ALA A 343 -6.69 -16.65 -0.03
CA ALA A 343 -6.07 -17.07 -1.29
C ALA A 343 -6.14 -16.00 -2.39
N GLU A 344 -7.19 -15.19 -2.42
CA GLU A 344 -7.27 -14.06 -3.36
C GLU A 344 -6.30 -12.94 -2.96
N ARG A 345 -6.18 -12.66 -1.65
CA ARG A 345 -5.16 -11.71 -1.15
C ARG A 345 -3.76 -12.17 -1.50
N GLU A 346 -3.45 -13.43 -1.25
CA GLU A 346 -2.16 -14.01 -1.60
C GLU A 346 -1.88 -13.88 -3.11
N ALA A 347 -2.87 -14.17 -3.96
CA ALA A 347 -2.75 -14.01 -5.41
C ALA A 347 -2.55 -12.55 -5.83
N ASP A 348 -3.25 -11.60 -5.22
CA ASP A 348 -3.08 -10.16 -5.47
C ASP A 348 -1.65 -9.69 -5.10
N LEU A 349 -1.14 -10.13 -3.94
CA LEU A 349 0.22 -9.80 -3.50
C LEU A 349 1.29 -10.47 -4.38
N ALA A 350 1.06 -11.71 -4.82
CA ALA A 350 1.95 -12.40 -5.75
C ALA A 350 1.98 -11.72 -7.12
N GLU A 351 0.83 -11.26 -7.63
CA GLU A 351 0.73 -10.49 -8.89
C GLU A 351 1.52 -9.18 -8.79
N ALA A 352 1.35 -8.44 -7.69
CA ALA A 352 2.06 -7.19 -7.45
C ALA A 352 3.59 -7.40 -7.42
N LEU A 353 4.06 -8.44 -6.72
CA LEU A 353 5.48 -8.79 -6.66
C LEU A 353 6.03 -9.19 -8.04
N ALA A 354 5.29 -10.03 -8.77
CA ALA A 354 5.71 -10.48 -10.09
C ALA A 354 5.80 -9.32 -11.09
N PHE A 355 4.81 -8.42 -11.09
CA PHE A 355 4.85 -7.19 -11.88
C PHE A 355 6.09 -6.36 -11.57
N THR A 356 6.35 -6.13 -10.29
CA THR A 356 7.48 -5.30 -9.85
C THR A 356 8.81 -5.89 -10.29
N ARG A 357 9.02 -7.18 -10.05
CA ARG A 357 10.27 -7.85 -10.44
C ARG A 357 10.47 -7.93 -11.95
N LEU A 358 9.40 -8.13 -12.70
CA LEU A 358 9.43 -8.15 -14.16
C LEU A 358 9.97 -6.81 -14.71
N HIS A 359 9.47 -5.68 -14.21
CA HIS A 359 9.83 -4.35 -14.68
C HIS A 359 11.13 -3.80 -14.07
N LEU A 360 11.60 -4.36 -12.96
CA LEU A 360 12.95 -4.08 -12.45
C LEU A 360 14.03 -4.87 -13.18
N ALA A 361 13.70 -6.02 -13.79
CA ALA A 361 14.65 -6.78 -14.58
C ALA A 361 14.90 -6.08 -15.91
N THR A 362 16.16 -5.69 -16.16
CA THR A 362 16.57 -5.06 -17.43
C THR A 362 17.59 -5.95 -18.13
N PRO A 363 17.66 -5.89 -19.48
CA PRO A 363 18.77 -6.54 -20.19
C PRO A 363 20.12 -6.01 -19.66
N ALA A 364 21.04 -6.90 -19.39
CA ALA A 364 22.40 -6.52 -19.00
C ALA A 364 22.98 -5.60 -20.07
N ARG A 365 23.54 -4.46 -19.67
CA ARG A 365 24.24 -3.58 -20.60
C ARG A 365 25.44 -4.35 -21.13
N VAL A 366 25.47 -4.56 -22.44
CA VAL A 366 26.70 -4.98 -23.13
C VAL A 366 27.69 -3.82 -22.90
N ARG A 367 28.74 -4.08 -22.09
CA ARG A 367 29.82 -3.11 -21.84
C ARG A 367 30.68 -2.99 -23.08
#